data_d4e206fa8ed75996b0f7221ff2822de7
#
_entry.id   d4e206fa8ed75996b0f7221ff2822de7
#
_cell.length_a   1.000
_cell.length_b   1.000
_cell.length_c   1.000
_cell.angle_alpha   90.00
_cell.angle_beta   90.00
_cell.angle_gamma   90.00
#
_symmetry.space_group_name_H-M   'P 1'
#
loop_
_entity.id
_entity.type
_entity.pdbx_description
1 polymer ?
#
loop_
_entity_poly.entity_id
_entity_poly.type
_entity_poly.pdbx_seq_one_letter_code
_entity_poly.pdbx_strand_id
1 'polypeptide(L)'
;KEGHSSFIYHLSDLHLGPKKKLKAVSNLLDSLDECDHYAHSPHSKQVFITGDLMNSPNTKNMYQANSFMTMIRKRYKADITFVLGNHDMIVKGLSIGGRQRTKVIAYLLGEKIKVIEKDKIVLVKIDSNAGGNLARGMITRRQLDQIDSELAGIENLEDYTIVVLLHHHVFKVSK
;
A
#
# COMPACT_ATOMS: atom_id res chain seq x y z
N LYS A 1 -2.07 -28.18 15.62
CA LYS A 1 -1.83 -26.74 15.48
C LYS A 1 -2.92 -26.24 14.55
N GLU A 2 -3.89 -25.50 15.05
CA GLU A 2 -4.84 -24.78 14.23
C GLU A 2 -4.02 -23.75 13.44
N GLY A 3 -3.97 -23.90 12.11
CA GLY A 3 -3.23 -22.99 11.25
C GLY A 3 -3.95 -21.65 11.22
N HIS A 4 -3.30 -20.59 11.70
CA HIS A 4 -3.78 -19.23 11.51
C HIS A 4 -3.73 -18.92 10.01
N SER A 5 -4.90 -18.70 9.39
CA SER A 5 -4.99 -18.29 7.99
C SER A 5 -5.35 -16.82 7.90
N SER A 6 -4.54 -16.04 7.19
CA SER A 6 -4.83 -14.65 6.86
C SER A 6 -5.21 -14.54 5.40
N PHE A 7 -6.23 -13.74 5.10
CA PHE A 7 -6.62 -13.47 3.73
C PHE A 7 -6.13 -12.09 3.31
N ILE A 8 -5.40 -12.03 2.19
CA ILE A 8 -4.78 -10.80 1.71
C ILE A 8 -5.41 -10.40 0.37
N TYR A 9 -5.98 -9.21 0.32
CA TYR A 9 -6.35 -8.53 -0.92
C TYR A 9 -5.21 -7.62 -1.33
N HIS A 10 -4.65 -7.82 -2.51
CA HIS A 10 -3.64 -6.94 -3.07
C HIS A 10 -4.24 -6.07 -4.17
N LEU A 11 -4.18 -4.75 -3.99
CA LEU A 11 -4.68 -3.74 -4.92
C LEU A 11 -3.54 -2.82 -5.36
N SER A 12 -3.56 -2.40 -6.62
CA SER A 12 -2.60 -1.45 -7.19
C SER A 12 -3.27 -0.61 -8.28
N ASP A 13 -2.72 0.57 -8.55
CA ASP A 13 -3.05 1.38 -9.72
C ASP A 13 -4.53 1.75 -9.86
N LEU A 14 -5.20 2.03 -8.76
CA LEU A 14 -6.62 2.37 -8.75
C LEU A 14 -6.93 3.71 -9.43
N HIS A 15 -6.01 4.66 -9.37
CA HIS A 15 -6.13 6.00 -9.99
C HIS A 15 -7.48 6.68 -9.72
N LEU A 16 -7.91 6.70 -8.46
CA LEU A 16 -9.17 7.32 -8.05
C LEU A 16 -9.19 8.81 -8.38
N GLY A 17 -10.34 9.31 -8.81
CA GLY A 17 -10.53 10.74 -9.10
C GLY A 17 -11.36 11.02 -10.35
N PRO A 18 -10.98 10.60 -11.55
CA PRO A 18 -11.79 10.84 -12.76
C PRO A 18 -13.13 10.11 -12.72
N LYS A 19 -14.23 10.79 -13.09
CA LYS A 19 -15.58 10.20 -13.15
C LYS A 19 -15.65 8.90 -13.95
N LYS A 20 -14.87 8.79 -15.04
CA LYS A 20 -14.81 7.58 -15.88
C LYS A 20 -14.31 6.34 -15.16
N LYS A 21 -13.68 6.50 -13.99
CA LYS A 21 -13.18 5.36 -13.16
C LYS A 21 -14.24 4.78 -12.24
N LEU A 22 -15.42 5.40 -12.09
CA LEU A 22 -16.46 4.92 -11.18
C LEU A 22 -16.93 3.49 -11.51
N LYS A 23 -17.09 3.18 -12.81
CA LYS A 23 -17.43 1.82 -13.25
C LYS A 23 -16.35 0.80 -12.91
N ALA A 24 -15.08 1.17 -13.08
CA ALA A 24 -13.96 0.29 -12.72
C ALA A 24 -13.92 0.02 -11.21
N VAL A 25 -14.21 1.02 -10.39
CA VAL A 25 -14.32 0.86 -8.92
C VAL A 25 -15.49 -0.06 -8.56
N SER A 26 -16.65 0.08 -9.22
CA SER A 26 -17.78 -0.82 -9.02
C SER A 26 -17.42 -2.26 -9.34
N ASN A 27 -16.86 -2.51 -10.53
CA ASN A 27 -16.43 -3.86 -10.93
C ASN A 27 -15.38 -4.45 -9.95
N LEU A 28 -14.46 -3.61 -9.43
CA LEU A 28 -13.51 -4.04 -8.41
C LEU A 28 -14.22 -4.48 -7.14
N LEU A 29 -15.23 -3.72 -6.68
CA LEU A 29 -15.98 -4.08 -5.48
C LEU A 29 -16.75 -5.40 -5.67
N ASP A 30 -17.34 -5.59 -6.84
CA ASP A 30 -18.03 -6.85 -7.17
C ASP A 30 -17.05 -8.04 -7.12
N SER A 31 -15.84 -7.87 -7.69
CA SER A 31 -14.78 -8.90 -7.63
C SER A 31 -14.29 -9.15 -6.20
N LEU A 32 -14.15 -8.09 -5.39
CA LEU A 32 -13.74 -8.25 -3.99
C LEU A 32 -14.82 -8.96 -3.17
N ASP A 33 -16.10 -8.70 -3.43
CA ASP A 33 -17.21 -9.39 -2.77
C ASP A 33 -17.21 -10.89 -3.12
N GLU A 34 -16.98 -11.21 -4.37
CA GLU A 34 -16.83 -12.59 -4.81
C GLU A 34 -15.65 -13.27 -4.11
N CYS A 35 -14.48 -12.63 -4.09
CA CYS A 35 -13.32 -13.15 -3.35
C CYS A 35 -13.61 -13.31 -1.85
N ASP A 36 -14.30 -12.36 -1.24
CA ASP A 36 -14.64 -12.40 0.19
C ASP A 36 -15.59 -13.56 0.52
N HIS A 37 -16.49 -13.90 -0.39
CA HIS A 37 -17.38 -15.04 -0.26
C HIS A 37 -16.59 -16.38 -0.21
N TYR A 38 -15.51 -16.49 -0.98
CA TYR A 38 -14.65 -17.69 -0.99
C TYR A 38 -13.62 -17.71 0.14
N ALA A 39 -13.39 -16.60 0.82
CA ALA A 39 -12.50 -16.52 1.96
C ALA A 39 -13.18 -17.15 3.21
N HIS A 40 -13.12 -18.47 3.33
CA HIS A 40 -13.75 -19.21 4.42
C HIS A 40 -13.17 -18.79 5.79
N SER A 41 -13.87 -17.90 6.48
CA SER A 41 -13.62 -17.47 7.87
C SER A 41 -12.13 -17.31 8.25
N PRO A 42 -11.36 -16.48 7.54
CA PRO A 42 -9.96 -16.25 7.91
C PRO A 42 -9.91 -15.56 9.28
N HIS A 43 -8.89 -15.86 10.09
CA HIS A 43 -8.67 -15.20 11.38
C HIS A 43 -8.44 -13.69 11.20
N SER A 44 -7.88 -13.29 10.07
CA SER A 44 -7.71 -11.88 9.73
C SER A 44 -7.83 -11.63 8.23
N LYS A 45 -8.20 -10.39 7.90
CA LYS A 45 -8.23 -9.89 6.54
C LYS A 45 -7.33 -8.67 6.45
N GLN A 46 -6.44 -8.66 5.46
CA GLN A 46 -5.51 -7.57 5.18
C GLN A 46 -5.76 -7.05 3.76
N VAL A 47 -5.69 -5.74 3.57
CA VAL A 47 -5.70 -5.11 2.25
C VAL A 47 -4.39 -4.37 2.05
N PHE A 48 -3.60 -4.79 1.07
CA PHE A 48 -2.36 -4.11 0.70
C PHE A 48 -2.60 -3.30 -0.57
N ILE A 49 -2.35 -1.98 -0.48
CA ILE A 49 -2.46 -1.09 -1.63
C ILE A 49 -1.05 -0.62 -2.00
N THR A 50 -0.55 -1.10 -3.14
CA THR A 50 0.83 -0.85 -3.56
C THR A 50 0.94 0.31 -4.55
N GLY A 51 0.39 1.46 -4.17
CA GLY A 51 0.57 2.72 -4.85
C GLY A 51 -0.46 3.04 -5.94
N ASP A 52 -0.36 4.26 -6.44
CA ASP A 52 -1.23 4.86 -7.45
C ASP A 52 -2.72 4.74 -7.08
N LEU A 53 -3.00 4.93 -5.78
CA LEU A 53 -4.37 5.00 -5.28
C LEU A 53 -5.13 6.19 -5.88
N MET A 54 -4.45 7.33 -6.05
CA MET A 54 -5.01 8.55 -6.63
C MET A 54 -4.48 8.79 -8.06
N ASN A 55 -5.31 9.38 -8.91
CA ASN A 55 -4.86 9.82 -10.22
C ASN A 55 -3.91 11.04 -10.13
N SER A 56 -4.04 11.83 -9.08
CA SER A 56 -3.16 12.94 -8.70
C SER A 56 -3.48 13.39 -7.27
N PRO A 57 -2.52 13.90 -6.49
CA PRO A 57 -2.68 14.19 -5.08
C PRO A 57 -3.31 15.59 -4.85
N ASN A 58 -4.50 15.82 -5.40
CA ASN A 58 -5.30 16.99 -5.09
C ASN A 58 -6.32 16.67 -3.98
N THR A 59 -6.84 17.71 -3.32
CA THR A 59 -7.77 17.57 -2.19
C THR A 59 -8.98 16.67 -2.50
N LYS A 60 -9.55 16.81 -3.70
CA LYS A 60 -10.71 16.01 -4.12
C LYS A 60 -10.38 14.52 -4.23
N ASN A 61 -9.26 14.19 -4.88
CA ASN A 61 -8.83 12.81 -5.04
C ASN A 61 -8.40 12.20 -3.71
N MET A 62 -7.76 12.98 -2.83
CA MET A 62 -7.42 12.55 -1.46
C MET A 62 -8.68 12.21 -0.66
N TYR A 63 -9.73 13.03 -0.78
CA TYR A 63 -11.01 12.74 -0.12
C TYR A 63 -11.64 11.44 -0.67
N GLN A 64 -11.62 11.24 -1.98
CA GLN A 64 -12.14 10.00 -2.60
C GLN A 64 -11.33 8.78 -2.19
N ALA A 65 -9.99 8.88 -2.16
CA ALA A 65 -9.11 7.81 -1.70
C ALA A 65 -9.39 7.43 -0.24
N ASN A 66 -9.52 8.43 0.64
CA ASN A 66 -9.85 8.20 2.05
C ASN A 66 -11.23 7.56 2.23
N SER A 67 -12.23 8.03 1.47
CA SER A 67 -13.59 7.45 1.47
C SER A 67 -13.58 6.00 0.98
N PHE A 68 -12.82 5.70 -0.07
CA PHE A 68 -12.65 4.35 -0.58
C PHE A 68 -12.00 3.43 0.48
N MET A 69 -10.88 3.84 1.07
CA MET A 69 -10.21 3.06 2.11
C MET A 69 -11.12 2.83 3.33
N THR A 70 -11.88 3.86 3.73
CA THR A 70 -12.85 3.75 4.84
C THR A 70 -13.95 2.74 4.51
N MET A 71 -14.47 2.76 3.29
CA MET A 71 -15.48 1.83 2.82
C MET A 71 -14.94 0.40 2.79
N ILE A 72 -13.77 0.16 2.21
CA ILE A 72 -13.10 -1.16 2.17
C ILE A 72 -12.91 -1.70 3.59
N ARG A 73 -12.36 -0.89 4.50
CA ARG A 73 -12.16 -1.29 5.90
C ARG A 73 -13.47 -1.73 6.57
N LYS A 74 -14.54 -0.98 6.37
CA LYS A 74 -15.85 -1.29 6.97
C LYS A 74 -16.51 -2.52 6.34
N ARG A 75 -16.48 -2.60 4.99
CA ARG A 75 -17.17 -3.67 4.24
C ARG A 75 -16.55 -5.03 4.49
N TYR A 76 -15.22 -5.13 4.43
CA TYR A 76 -14.50 -6.41 4.55
C TYR A 76 -13.93 -6.66 5.95
N LYS A 77 -14.11 -5.73 6.89
CA LYS A 77 -13.50 -5.78 8.23
C LYS A 77 -11.99 -6.05 8.17
N ALA A 78 -11.32 -5.43 7.19
CA ALA A 78 -9.92 -5.65 6.87
C ALA A 78 -9.05 -4.49 7.35
N ASP A 79 -7.84 -4.79 7.78
CA ASP A 79 -6.80 -3.79 8.01
C ASP A 79 -6.18 -3.37 6.68
N ILE A 80 -5.96 -2.07 6.49
CA ILE A 80 -5.39 -1.54 5.25
C ILE A 80 -3.96 -1.08 5.50
N THR A 81 -3.03 -1.56 4.67
CA THR A 81 -1.67 -1.06 4.57
C THR A 81 -1.44 -0.50 3.17
N PHE A 82 -0.90 0.71 3.11
CA PHE A 82 -0.72 1.46 1.88
C PHE A 82 0.73 1.91 1.70
N VAL A 83 1.24 1.83 0.47
CA VAL A 83 2.48 2.48 0.03
C VAL A 83 2.18 3.43 -1.12
N LEU A 84 2.98 4.50 -1.25
CA LEU A 84 2.76 5.53 -2.28
C LEU A 84 3.28 5.09 -3.64
N GLY A 85 2.45 5.30 -4.67
CA GLY A 85 2.90 5.29 -6.04
C GLY A 85 3.31 6.69 -6.53
N ASN A 86 3.79 6.76 -7.75
CA ASN A 86 4.24 8.02 -8.33
C ASN A 86 3.09 9.02 -8.57
N HIS A 87 1.91 8.55 -8.94
CA HIS A 87 0.72 9.41 -9.10
C HIS A 87 0.20 9.97 -7.78
N ASP A 88 0.46 9.31 -6.66
CA ASP A 88 0.11 9.82 -5.33
C ASP A 88 1.01 11.01 -4.92
N MET A 89 2.13 11.20 -5.60
CA MET A 89 3.18 12.17 -5.28
C MET A 89 3.29 13.32 -6.27
N ILE A 90 2.59 13.28 -7.41
CA ILE A 90 2.78 14.22 -8.51
C ILE A 90 1.57 15.10 -8.71
N VAL A 91 1.81 16.41 -8.77
CA VAL A 91 0.82 17.41 -9.16
C VAL A 91 1.26 18.03 -10.48
N LYS A 92 0.46 17.87 -11.54
CA LYS A 92 0.69 18.47 -12.87
C LYS A 92 2.09 18.20 -13.44
N GLY A 93 2.61 16.97 -13.29
CA GLY A 93 3.94 16.59 -13.77
C GLY A 93 5.10 17.03 -12.89
N LEU A 94 4.85 17.72 -11.78
CA LEU A 94 5.85 18.09 -10.79
C LEU A 94 5.65 17.24 -9.54
N SER A 95 6.72 16.69 -8.99
CA SER A 95 6.64 16.00 -7.70
C SER A 95 6.25 16.99 -6.60
N ILE A 96 5.42 16.54 -5.64
CA ILE A 96 5.11 17.37 -4.48
C ILE A 96 6.41 17.56 -3.70
N GLY A 97 6.93 18.79 -3.75
CA GLY A 97 8.19 19.14 -3.08
C GLY A 97 8.02 19.38 -1.58
N GLY A 98 9.09 19.14 -0.83
CA GLY A 98 9.28 19.63 0.52
C GLY A 98 8.20 19.23 1.53
N ARG A 99 7.66 20.21 2.22
CA ARG A 99 6.72 20.03 3.35
C ARG A 99 5.42 19.29 2.98
N GLN A 100 4.91 19.48 1.77
CA GLN A 100 3.68 18.75 1.34
C GLN A 100 3.97 17.28 1.12
N ARG A 101 5.10 16.96 0.49
CA ARG A 101 5.55 15.56 0.35
C ARG A 101 5.66 14.88 1.72
N THR A 102 6.32 15.52 2.66
CA THR A 102 6.50 14.98 4.02
C THR A 102 5.17 14.76 4.73
N LYS A 103 4.21 15.69 4.61
CA LYS A 103 2.88 15.55 5.23
C LYS A 103 2.06 14.42 4.61
N VAL A 104 2.04 14.32 3.29
CA VAL A 104 1.33 13.23 2.59
C VAL A 104 1.97 11.88 2.92
N ILE A 105 3.28 11.79 2.91
CA ILE A 105 4.01 10.57 3.29
C ILE A 105 3.74 10.20 4.74
N ALA A 106 3.87 11.12 5.68
CA ALA A 106 3.63 10.86 7.09
C ALA A 106 2.18 10.41 7.35
N TYR A 107 1.21 11.00 6.66
CA TYR A 107 -0.20 10.65 6.82
C TYR A 107 -0.54 9.28 6.20
N LEU A 108 0.02 8.95 5.03
CA LEU A 108 -0.33 7.74 4.28
C LEU A 108 0.56 6.54 4.58
N LEU A 109 1.83 6.74 4.88
CA LEU A 109 2.75 5.64 5.14
C LEU A 109 2.73 5.16 6.59
N GLY A 110 2.47 6.04 7.56
CA GLY A 110 2.63 5.68 8.97
C GLY A 110 4.02 5.06 9.21
N GLU A 111 4.10 4.01 10.02
CA GLU A 111 5.33 3.28 10.30
C GLU A 111 5.87 2.55 9.06
N LYS A 112 7.20 2.52 8.89
CA LYS A 112 7.86 1.80 7.79
C LYS A 112 7.77 0.30 7.94
N ILE A 113 7.88 -0.17 9.17
CA ILE A 113 7.72 -1.58 9.53
C ILE A 113 6.51 -1.70 10.44
N LYS A 114 5.63 -2.64 10.13
CA LYS A 114 4.45 -2.96 10.94
C LYS A 114 4.45 -4.45 11.24
N VAL A 115 4.50 -4.79 12.51
CA VAL A 115 4.37 -6.17 12.97
C VAL A 115 2.90 -6.50 13.18
N ILE A 116 2.43 -7.59 12.59
CA ILE A 116 1.08 -8.14 12.75
C ILE A 116 1.22 -9.47 13.48
N GLU A 117 1.27 -9.39 14.81
CA GLU A 117 1.54 -10.54 15.69
C GLU A 117 0.58 -11.71 15.46
N LYS A 118 -0.72 -11.40 15.36
CA LYS A 118 -1.77 -12.41 15.18
C LYS A 118 -1.61 -13.25 13.90
N ASP A 119 -0.97 -12.68 12.87
CA ASP A 119 -0.79 -13.30 11.55
C ASP A 119 0.65 -13.77 11.32
N LYS A 120 1.55 -13.47 12.26
CA LYS A 120 2.99 -13.70 12.12
C LYS A 120 3.54 -13.07 10.83
N ILE A 121 3.16 -11.82 10.56
CA ILE A 121 3.60 -11.06 9.39
C ILE A 121 4.32 -9.80 9.84
N VAL A 122 5.47 -9.54 9.23
CA VAL A 122 6.18 -8.26 9.29
C VAL A 122 6.03 -7.57 7.93
N LEU A 123 5.32 -6.45 7.90
CA LEU A 123 5.17 -5.63 6.70
C LEU A 123 6.30 -4.60 6.63
N VAL A 124 7.06 -4.61 5.55
CA VAL A 124 8.09 -3.63 5.23
C VAL A 124 7.60 -2.74 4.10
N LYS A 125 7.38 -1.45 4.39
CA LYS A 125 6.89 -0.46 3.44
C LYS A 125 8.04 0.37 2.88
N ILE A 126 8.27 0.27 1.57
CA ILE A 126 9.36 0.96 0.88
C ILE A 126 8.81 2.10 0.03
N ASP A 127 9.32 3.32 0.27
CA ASP A 127 9.09 4.45 -0.65
C ASP A 127 10.03 4.33 -1.85
N SER A 128 9.51 3.80 -2.94
CA SER A 128 10.26 3.67 -4.20
C SER A 128 10.24 4.95 -5.06
N ASN A 129 9.70 6.07 -4.56
CA ASN A 129 9.63 7.35 -5.27
C ASN A 129 10.82 8.28 -4.97
N ALA A 130 11.85 7.81 -4.27
CA ALA A 130 12.96 8.64 -3.81
C ALA A 130 13.73 9.36 -4.93
N GLY A 131 13.72 8.82 -6.15
CA GLY A 131 14.40 9.40 -7.31
C GLY A 131 13.69 10.58 -7.97
N GLY A 132 12.46 10.89 -7.59
CA GLY A 132 11.67 11.97 -8.21
C GLY A 132 11.32 11.76 -9.69
N ASN A 133 11.62 10.58 -10.24
CA ASN A 133 11.28 10.23 -11.61
C ASN A 133 9.95 9.43 -11.64
N LEU A 134 9.06 9.82 -12.55
CA LEU A 134 7.72 9.24 -12.67
C LEU A 134 7.68 7.76 -13.04
N ALA A 135 8.67 7.30 -13.77
CA ALA A 135 8.68 5.98 -14.40
C ALA A 135 9.75 5.04 -13.82
N ARG A 136 10.68 5.57 -13.04
CA ARG A 136 11.79 4.80 -12.48
C ARG A 136 11.76 4.89 -10.97
N GLY A 137 11.48 3.77 -10.33
CA GLY A 137 11.63 3.66 -8.90
C GLY A 137 13.11 3.80 -8.48
N MET A 138 13.32 4.38 -7.32
CA MET A 138 14.62 4.42 -6.66
C MET A 138 14.43 4.23 -5.15
N ILE A 139 15.21 3.33 -4.59
CA ILE A 139 15.31 3.11 -3.15
C ILE A 139 16.67 3.62 -2.72
N THR A 140 16.73 4.47 -1.70
CA THR A 140 18.01 4.99 -1.19
C THR A 140 18.68 4.00 -0.26
N ARG A 141 20.03 3.99 -0.25
CA ARG A 141 20.81 3.18 0.70
C ARG A 141 20.41 3.46 2.15
N ARG A 142 20.23 4.73 2.50
CA ARG A 142 19.76 5.15 3.83
C ARG A 142 18.44 4.50 4.23
N GLN A 143 17.52 4.35 3.28
CA GLN A 143 16.23 3.69 3.55
C GLN A 143 16.41 2.20 3.85
N LEU A 144 17.29 1.52 3.10
CA LEU A 144 17.64 0.12 3.34
C LEU A 144 18.31 -0.06 4.70
N ASP A 145 19.32 0.76 5.01
CA ASP A 145 20.04 0.70 6.29
C ASP A 145 19.09 0.91 7.50
N GLN A 146 18.08 1.80 7.34
CA GLN A 146 17.04 1.98 8.36
C GLN A 146 16.15 0.75 8.53
N ILE A 147 15.74 0.14 7.43
CA ILE A 147 14.92 -1.08 7.44
C ILE A 147 15.68 -2.23 8.10
N ASP A 148 16.96 -2.42 7.73
CA ASP A 148 17.80 -3.45 8.32
C ASP A 148 17.93 -3.27 9.84
N SER A 149 18.15 -2.02 10.29
CA SER A 149 18.21 -1.70 11.71
C SER A 149 16.91 -1.95 12.46
N GLU A 150 15.76 -1.59 11.86
CA GLU A 150 14.46 -1.80 12.47
C GLU A 150 14.09 -3.30 12.52
N LEU A 151 14.42 -4.07 11.47
CA LEU A 151 14.19 -5.52 11.42
C LEU A 151 15.04 -6.25 12.46
N ALA A 152 16.31 -5.84 12.64
CA ALA A 152 17.21 -6.42 13.64
C ALA A 152 16.72 -6.20 15.08
N GLY A 153 15.82 -5.23 15.31
CA GLY A 153 15.19 -4.99 16.61
C GLY A 153 13.95 -5.85 16.90
N ILE A 154 13.50 -6.66 15.94
CA ILE A 154 12.32 -7.53 16.12
C ILE A 154 12.76 -8.86 16.72
N GLU A 155 12.25 -9.18 17.91
CA GLU A 155 12.52 -10.45 18.55
C GLU A 155 11.89 -11.63 17.76
N ASN A 156 12.64 -12.72 17.64
CA ASN A 156 12.20 -13.95 16.95
C ASN A 156 11.70 -13.68 15.51
N LEU A 157 12.40 -12.81 14.74
CA LEU A 157 12.03 -12.45 13.38
C LEU A 157 11.85 -13.67 12.46
N GLU A 158 12.54 -14.77 12.75
CA GLU A 158 12.45 -16.04 12.03
C GLU A 158 11.06 -16.71 12.11
N ASP A 159 10.25 -16.33 13.10
CA ASP A 159 8.87 -16.83 13.25
C ASP A 159 7.87 -16.10 12.36
N TYR A 160 8.33 -15.03 11.67
CA TYR A 160 7.46 -14.17 10.86
C TYR A 160 7.69 -14.35 9.36
N THR A 161 6.61 -14.17 8.61
CA THR A 161 6.69 -13.96 7.16
C THR A 161 6.93 -12.48 6.88
N ILE A 162 8.07 -12.15 6.25
CA ILE A 162 8.37 -10.77 5.85
C ILE A 162 7.71 -10.48 4.50
N VAL A 163 6.82 -9.50 4.47
CA VAL A 163 6.14 -9.02 3.26
C VAL A 163 6.61 -7.62 2.94
N VAL A 164 7.28 -7.47 1.79
CA VAL A 164 7.80 -6.17 1.33
C VAL A 164 6.80 -5.55 0.37
N LEU A 165 6.36 -4.33 0.68
CA LEU A 165 5.42 -3.55 -0.12
C LEU A 165 6.14 -2.36 -0.76
N LEU A 166 6.09 -2.28 -2.09
CA LEU A 166 6.62 -1.16 -2.87
C LEU A 166 5.80 -1.03 -4.16
N HIS A 167 5.88 0.14 -4.80
CA HIS A 167 5.11 0.41 -6.02
C HIS A 167 5.88 0.07 -7.30
N HIS A 168 7.13 0.51 -7.44
CA HIS A 168 7.90 0.30 -8.67
C HIS A 168 8.49 -1.11 -8.75
N HIS A 169 8.70 -1.59 -9.98
CA HIS A 169 9.34 -2.88 -10.22
C HIS A 169 10.77 -2.93 -9.64
N VAL A 170 11.12 -4.04 -9.01
CA VAL A 170 12.46 -4.29 -8.46
C VAL A 170 13.44 -4.67 -9.56
N PHE A 171 12.95 -5.32 -10.60
CA PHE A 171 13.76 -5.76 -11.74
C PHE A 171 13.46 -4.94 -12.99
N LYS A 172 14.50 -4.80 -13.85
CA LYS A 172 14.32 -4.18 -15.15
C LYS A 172 13.41 -5.05 -16.00
N VAL A 173 12.23 -4.54 -16.35
CA VAL A 173 11.37 -5.18 -17.33
C VAL A 173 11.90 -4.86 -18.71
N SER A 174 12.39 -5.86 -19.45
CA SER A 174 12.71 -5.72 -20.89
C SER A 174 11.40 -5.52 -21.64
N LYS A 175 11.38 -4.50 -22.49
CA LYS A 175 10.29 -4.31 -23.46
C LYS A 175 10.43 -5.31 -24.59
#